data_f0f612ae18a6335dae184bd9d1f1d8d9
#
_entry.id   f0f612ae18a6335dae184bd9d1f1d8d9
#
_cell.length_a   1.000
_cell.length_b   1.000
_cell.length_c   1.000
_cell.angle_alpha   90.00
_cell.angle_beta   90.00
_cell.angle_gamma   90.00
#
_symmetry.space_group_name_H-M   'P 1'
#
loop_
_entity.id
_entity.type
_entity.pdbx_description
1 polymer ?
#
loop_
_entity_poly.entity_id
_entity_poly.type
_entity_poly.pdbx_seq_one_letter_code
_entity_poly.pdbx_strand_id
1 'polypeptide(L)'
;REVFKEIIELANSDNGYDNWYQFIKQFEHIHPCVQLNDLSQVNSQVKKLRSLGRRICVYLKLNEVNTKQLVSQLDELEKTDLGDALFVIDFGDITHSYEASLQGYAHIVEMIHAKFPQCYLAVSATSFPYGFSGQNDGEASIYERQLYQKISDLLGSDEIVYSDRGSARAGKLAGGSGTPPPRIDYACKTEWRFIREEFDDSSDIGEGEKAELYSQIAQEMMDQDYWIEELSLWGTQMIELAARGDEFGITNAQDATAVRINLHLYQQLHFSDVNDIFDTDEDWVD
;
A
#
# COMPACT_ATOMS: atom_id res chain seq x y z
N ARG A 1 -18.21 12.52 15.23
CA ARG A 1 -18.43 12.62 13.80
C ARG A 1 -19.05 11.29 13.36
N GLU A 2 -20.02 11.31 12.46
CA GLU A 2 -20.89 10.17 12.12
C GLU A 2 -20.07 8.98 11.58
N VAL A 3 -19.21 9.19 10.61
CA VAL A 3 -18.30 8.17 10.04
C VAL A 3 -17.46 7.45 11.09
N PHE A 4 -17.05 8.14 12.16
CA PHE A 4 -16.26 7.53 13.21
C PHE A 4 -17.09 6.56 14.08
N LYS A 5 -18.37 6.82 14.22
CA LYS A 5 -19.30 5.92 14.93
C LYS A 5 -19.56 4.67 14.10
N GLU A 6 -19.76 4.82 12.79
CA GLU A 6 -19.94 3.69 11.87
C GLU A 6 -18.75 2.74 11.89
N ILE A 7 -17.51 3.28 11.87
CA ILE A 7 -16.28 2.47 11.97
C ILE A 7 -16.24 1.68 13.30
N ILE A 8 -16.62 2.32 14.43
CA ILE A 8 -16.67 1.66 15.73
C ILE A 8 -17.73 0.55 15.75
N GLU A 9 -18.89 0.79 15.13
CA GLU A 9 -19.96 -0.20 15.02
C GLU A 9 -19.53 -1.41 14.17
N LEU A 10 -18.81 -1.19 13.06
CA LEU A 10 -18.24 -2.27 12.25
C LEU A 10 -17.21 -3.11 13.01
N ALA A 11 -16.46 -2.48 13.93
CA ALA A 11 -15.47 -3.14 14.76
C ALA A 11 -16.05 -3.85 16.00
N ASN A 12 -17.37 -3.76 16.23
CA ASN A 12 -18.03 -4.45 17.33
C ASN A 12 -17.92 -5.97 17.14
N SER A 13 -17.36 -6.67 18.15
CA SER A 13 -17.11 -8.11 18.08
C SER A 13 -18.34 -8.99 18.37
N ASP A 14 -19.44 -8.41 18.84
CA ASP A 14 -20.65 -9.14 19.23
C ASP A 14 -21.13 -10.08 18.11
N ASN A 15 -21.52 -11.29 18.51
CA ASN A 15 -22.03 -12.31 17.59
C ASN A 15 -21.09 -12.62 16.40
N GLY A 16 -19.79 -12.63 16.62
CA GLY A 16 -18.81 -12.92 15.56
C GLY A 16 -18.73 -11.80 14.53
N TYR A 17 -18.64 -10.56 14.98
CA TYR A 17 -18.56 -9.35 14.16
C TYR A 17 -19.75 -9.25 13.17
N ASP A 18 -20.97 -9.36 13.69
CA ASP A 18 -22.15 -9.39 12.82
C ASP A 18 -22.31 -8.12 11.97
N ASN A 19 -22.01 -6.95 12.54
CA ASN A 19 -22.08 -5.69 11.78
C ASN A 19 -21.11 -5.69 10.59
N TRP A 20 -19.89 -6.19 10.79
CA TRP A 20 -18.91 -6.36 9.71
C TRP A 20 -19.42 -7.35 8.65
N TYR A 21 -19.97 -8.49 9.07
CA TYR A 21 -20.54 -9.48 8.16
C TYR A 21 -21.69 -8.90 7.35
N GLN A 22 -22.63 -8.18 7.95
CA GLN A 22 -23.77 -7.58 7.26
C GLN A 22 -23.32 -6.49 6.28
N PHE A 23 -22.28 -5.73 6.63
CA PHE A 23 -21.69 -4.73 5.74
C PHE A 23 -21.04 -5.39 4.54
N ILE A 24 -20.10 -6.32 4.76
CA ILE A 24 -19.32 -6.92 3.67
C ILE A 24 -20.16 -7.80 2.74
N LYS A 25 -21.27 -8.34 3.23
CA LYS A 25 -22.22 -9.14 2.45
C LYS A 25 -22.81 -8.36 1.29
N GLN A 26 -22.89 -7.04 1.37
CA GLN A 26 -23.46 -6.16 0.33
C GLN A 26 -22.53 -6.03 -0.89
N PHE A 27 -21.27 -6.41 -0.79
CA PHE A 27 -20.24 -6.19 -1.81
C PHE A 27 -19.74 -7.53 -2.34
N GLU A 28 -20.33 -8.04 -3.41
CA GLU A 28 -20.04 -9.38 -3.93
C GLU A 28 -18.59 -9.58 -4.41
N HIS A 29 -17.93 -8.51 -4.86
CA HIS A 29 -16.57 -8.56 -5.41
C HIS A 29 -15.47 -8.33 -4.37
N ILE A 30 -15.82 -8.07 -3.10
CA ILE A 30 -14.84 -7.83 -2.04
C ILE A 30 -14.63 -9.10 -1.21
N HIS A 31 -13.39 -9.54 -1.09
CA HIS A 31 -13.02 -10.63 -0.20
C HIS A 31 -13.02 -10.16 1.25
N PRO A 32 -13.74 -10.85 2.16
CA PRO A 32 -13.85 -10.43 3.56
C PRO A 32 -12.56 -10.69 4.33
N CYS A 33 -12.16 -9.72 5.16
CA CYS A 33 -11.03 -9.87 6.06
C CYS A 33 -11.50 -10.25 7.48
N VAL A 34 -10.82 -11.23 8.11
CA VAL A 34 -11.08 -11.64 9.48
C VAL A 34 -10.61 -10.56 10.45
N GLN A 35 -11.48 -10.16 11.37
CA GLN A 35 -11.14 -9.26 12.46
C GLN A 35 -10.52 -10.05 13.62
N LEU A 36 -9.34 -9.63 14.11
CA LEU A 36 -8.55 -10.34 15.12
C LEU A 36 -8.47 -9.63 16.47
N ASN A 37 -9.28 -8.60 16.70
CA ASN A 37 -9.25 -7.83 17.94
C ASN A 37 -9.86 -8.61 19.12
N ASP A 38 -10.87 -9.46 18.85
CA ASP A 38 -11.48 -10.36 19.85
C ASP A 38 -11.39 -11.80 19.35
N LEU A 39 -10.39 -12.53 19.83
CA LEU A 39 -10.11 -13.90 19.40
C LEU A 39 -11.22 -14.88 19.80
N SER A 40 -12.01 -14.59 20.81
CA SER A 40 -13.14 -15.45 21.22
C SER A 40 -14.23 -15.54 20.15
N GLN A 41 -14.30 -14.57 19.25
CA GLN A 41 -15.29 -14.47 18.19
C GLN A 41 -14.82 -15.03 16.85
N VAL A 42 -13.54 -15.37 16.69
CA VAL A 42 -12.92 -15.77 15.39
C VAL A 42 -13.65 -16.95 14.77
N ASN A 43 -13.96 -18.00 15.54
CA ASN A 43 -14.65 -19.20 15.02
C ASN A 43 -16.07 -18.86 14.49
N SER A 44 -16.83 -18.07 15.23
CA SER A 44 -18.16 -17.62 14.82
C SER A 44 -18.09 -16.75 13.57
N GLN A 45 -17.12 -15.82 13.53
CA GLN A 45 -16.90 -14.94 12.39
C GLN A 45 -16.52 -15.72 11.14
N VAL A 46 -15.53 -16.61 11.21
CA VAL A 46 -15.06 -17.41 10.06
C VAL A 46 -16.21 -18.22 9.46
N LYS A 47 -17.07 -18.86 10.30
CA LYS A 47 -18.26 -19.56 9.80
C LYS A 47 -19.21 -18.67 9.00
N LYS A 48 -19.45 -17.44 9.47
CA LYS A 48 -20.27 -16.46 8.76
C LYS A 48 -19.64 -16.03 7.45
N LEU A 49 -18.32 -15.68 7.47
CA LEU A 49 -17.62 -15.23 6.27
C LEU A 49 -17.52 -16.33 5.22
N ARG A 50 -17.30 -17.59 5.61
CA ARG A 50 -17.34 -18.75 4.70
C ARG A 50 -18.69 -18.92 4.00
N SER A 51 -19.80 -18.62 4.70
CA SER A 51 -21.14 -18.70 4.09
C SER A 51 -21.37 -17.74 2.92
N LEU A 52 -20.49 -16.75 2.74
CA LEU A 52 -20.53 -15.86 1.59
C LEU A 52 -20.03 -16.51 0.29
N GLY A 53 -19.40 -17.70 0.36
CA GLY A 53 -18.87 -18.41 -0.80
C GLY A 53 -17.67 -17.72 -1.46
N ARG A 54 -16.99 -16.82 -0.75
CA ARG A 54 -15.82 -16.07 -1.22
C ARG A 54 -14.59 -16.43 -0.41
N ARG A 55 -13.39 -16.25 -1.00
CA ARG A 55 -12.13 -16.42 -0.28
C ARG A 55 -12.06 -15.46 0.89
N ILE A 56 -11.57 -15.94 2.03
CA ILE A 56 -11.33 -15.14 3.23
C ILE A 56 -9.90 -14.59 3.18
N CYS A 57 -9.70 -13.36 3.64
CA CYS A 57 -8.40 -12.77 3.89
C CYS A 57 -8.12 -12.74 5.40
N VAL A 58 -6.88 -13.05 5.78
CA VAL A 58 -6.35 -12.87 7.13
C VAL A 58 -5.21 -11.88 7.05
N TYR A 59 -5.37 -10.70 7.61
CA TYR A 59 -4.37 -9.63 7.56
C TYR A 59 -3.63 -9.56 8.91
N LEU A 60 -2.36 -9.95 8.91
CA LEU A 60 -1.48 -10.01 10.09
C LEU A 60 -0.54 -8.81 10.10
N LYS A 61 -0.81 -7.84 10.94
CA LYS A 61 0.02 -6.64 11.11
C LYS A 61 1.13 -6.88 12.13
N LEU A 62 2.28 -7.33 11.68
CA LEU A 62 3.38 -7.74 12.56
C LEU A 62 4.03 -6.59 13.33
N ASN A 63 3.92 -5.36 12.83
CA ASN A 63 4.37 -4.18 13.54
C ASN A 63 3.43 -3.72 14.69
N GLU A 64 2.20 -4.23 14.73
CA GLU A 64 1.19 -3.89 15.75
C GLU A 64 1.03 -4.98 16.83
N VAL A 65 1.61 -6.18 16.63
CA VAL A 65 1.48 -7.31 17.54
C VAL A 65 2.84 -7.82 18.02
N ASN A 66 2.89 -8.29 19.26
CA ASN A 66 4.07 -9.01 19.74
C ASN A 66 3.96 -10.52 19.41
N THR A 67 5.06 -11.26 19.60
CA THR A 67 5.13 -12.71 19.29
C THR A 67 4.04 -13.51 20.00
N LYS A 68 3.73 -13.21 21.26
CA LYS A 68 2.69 -13.93 22.02
C LYS A 68 1.30 -13.68 21.42
N GLN A 69 1.02 -12.46 21.02
CA GLN A 69 -0.26 -12.10 20.38
C GLN A 69 -0.39 -12.79 19.02
N LEU A 70 0.69 -12.78 18.20
CA LEU A 70 0.72 -13.48 16.91
C LEU A 70 0.43 -14.98 17.10
N VAL A 71 1.13 -15.66 18.01
CA VAL A 71 0.91 -17.08 18.29
C VAL A 71 -0.54 -17.32 18.71
N SER A 72 -1.11 -16.49 19.61
CA SER A 72 -2.50 -16.62 20.04
C SER A 72 -3.49 -16.43 18.87
N GLN A 73 -3.23 -15.50 17.95
CA GLN A 73 -4.05 -15.31 16.75
C GLN A 73 -4.00 -16.54 15.84
N LEU A 74 -2.81 -17.07 15.58
CA LEU A 74 -2.64 -18.25 14.74
C LEU A 74 -3.26 -19.50 15.36
N ASP A 75 -3.17 -19.69 16.69
CA ASP A 75 -3.78 -20.82 17.40
C ASP A 75 -5.32 -20.77 17.37
N GLU A 76 -5.93 -19.59 17.43
CA GLU A 76 -7.38 -19.47 17.28
C GLU A 76 -7.84 -19.66 15.84
N LEU A 77 -7.09 -19.15 14.87
CA LEU A 77 -7.37 -19.37 13.45
C LEU A 77 -7.26 -20.85 13.05
N GLU A 78 -6.30 -21.59 13.59
CA GLU A 78 -6.11 -23.03 13.34
C GLU A 78 -7.34 -23.87 13.74
N LYS A 79 -8.11 -23.43 14.74
CA LYS A 79 -9.34 -24.08 15.19
C LYS A 79 -10.54 -23.86 14.26
N THR A 80 -10.36 -23.13 13.17
CA THR A 80 -11.42 -22.72 12.24
C THR A 80 -11.24 -23.33 10.86
N ASP A 81 -12.31 -23.39 10.08
CA ASP A 81 -12.26 -23.77 8.67
C ASP A 81 -11.98 -22.52 7.80
N LEU A 82 -10.71 -22.18 7.63
CA LEU A 82 -10.29 -21.10 6.75
C LEU A 82 -10.39 -21.44 5.26
N GLY A 83 -10.42 -22.73 4.90
CA GLY A 83 -10.34 -23.18 3.51
C GLY A 83 -9.05 -22.71 2.84
N ASP A 84 -9.17 -22.14 1.67
CA ASP A 84 -8.10 -21.58 0.85
C ASP A 84 -7.87 -20.08 1.12
N ALA A 85 -7.89 -19.66 2.37
CA ALA A 85 -7.72 -18.26 2.74
C ALA A 85 -6.40 -17.65 2.24
N LEU A 86 -6.37 -16.34 2.08
CA LEU A 86 -5.17 -15.57 1.81
C LEU A 86 -4.66 -14.92 3.11
N PHE A 87 -3.47 -15.29 3.55
CA PHE A 87 -2.77 -14.57 4.61
C PHE A 87 -1.94 -13.44 4.02
N VAL A 88 -2.20 -12.21 4.41
CA VAL A 88 -1.33 -11.06 4.15
C VAL A 88 -0.48 -10.83 5.38
N ILE A 89 0.81 -11.12 5.27
CA ILE A 89 1.80 -11.00 6.35
C ILE A 89 2.50 -9.66 6.16
N ASP A 90 2.08 -8.67 6.96
CA ASP A 90 2.50 -7.27 6.80
C ASP A 90 3.54 -6.89 7.85
N PHE A 91 4.77 -6.67 7.39
CA PHE A 91 5.90 -6.25 8.21
C PHE A 91 5.89 -4.75 8.56
N GLY A 92 4.94 -3.98 8.01
CA GLY A 92 4.81 -2.55 8.27
C GLY A 92 5.88 -1.72 7.56
N ASP A 93 6.35 -0.65 8.24
CA ASP A 93 7.40 0.20 7.69
C ASP A 93 8.76 -0.48 7.80
N ILE A 94 9.44 -0.63 6.66
CA ILE A 94 10.80 -1.16 6.58
C ILE A 94 11.76 -0.10 6.01
N THR A 95 13.04 -0.24 6.33
CA THR A 95 14.13 0.61 5.81
C THR A 95 15.24 -0.29 5.27
N HIS A 96 16.32 0.29 4.79
CA HIS A 96 17.52 -0.46 4.38
C HIS A 96 18.01 -1.47 5.44
N SER A 97 17.68 -1.27 6.72
CA SER A 97 18.08 -2.17 7.81
C SER A 97 17.24 -3.46 7.89
N TYR A 98 16.23 -3.66 7.03
CA TYR A 98 15.40 -4.88 7.03
C TYR A 98 16.22 -6.16 6.88
N GLU A 99 17.39 -6.09 6.25
CA GLU A 99 18.29 -7.23 6.06
C GLU A 99 18.73 -7.90 7.37
N ALA A 100 18.91 -7.10 8.44
CA ALA A 100 19.23 -7.63 9.76
C ALA A 100 18.10 -8.49 10.36
N SER A 101 16.86 -8.29 9.91
CA SER A 101 15.67 -9.00 10.38
C SER A 101 15.19 -10.07 9.38
N LEU A 102 15.82 -10.19 8.22
CA LEU A 102 15.36 -11.02 7.10
C LEU A 102 15.13 -12.49 7.49
N GLN A 103 16.06 -13.10 8.24
CA GLN A 103 15.90 -14.48 8.69
C GLN A 103 14.71 -14.66 9.63
N GLY A 104 14.46 -13.67 10.49
CA GLY A 104 13.28 -13.67 11.37
C GLY A 104 11.97 -13.52 10.57
N TYR A 105 11.96 -12.69 9.55
CA TYR A 105 10.82 -12.51 8.66
C TYR A 105 10.52 -13.79 7.86
N ALA A 106 11.54 -14.39 7.25
CA ALA A 106 11.40 -15.67 6.54
C ALA A 106 10.88 -16.79 7.46
N HIS A 107 11.40 -16.89 8.69
CA HIS A 107 10.95 -17.87 9.67
C HIS A 107 9.46 -17.69 10.05
N ILE A 108 8.98 -16.46 10.17
CA ILE A 108 7.54 -16.19 10.44
C ILE A 108 6.70 -16.68 9.25
N VAL A 109 7.09 -16.38 8.02
CA VAL A 109 6.36 -16.83 6.82
C VAL A 109 6.35 -18.36 6.74
N GLU A 110 7.49 -19.03 6.97
CA GLU A 110 7.61 -20.49 7.01
C GLU A 110 6.70 -21.11 8.08
N MET A 111 6.71 -20.56 9.29
CA MET A 111 5.87 -21.02 10.40
C MET A 111 4.38 -20.92 10.06
N ILE A 112 3.95 -19.84 9.42
CA ILE A 112 2.55 -19.66 9.01
C ILE A 112 2.23 -20.65 7.89
N HIS A 113 3.11 -20.83 6.91
CA HIS A 113 2.92 -21.79 5.83
C HIS A 113 2.79 -23.23 6.37
N ALA A 114 3.67 -23.63 7.29
CA ALA A 114 3.62 -24.94 7.91
C ALA A 114 2.34 -25.19 8.70
N LYS A 115 1.80 -24.13 9.34
CA LYS A 115 0.55 -24.20 10.11
C LYS A 115 -0.71 -24.21 9.23
N PHE A 116 -0.66 -23.55 8.09
CA PHE A 116 -1.79 -23.39 7.15
C PHE A 116 -1.39 -23.75 5.70
N PRO A 117 -1.00 -25.02 5.44
CA PRO A 117 -0.44 -25.40 4.14
C PRO A 117 -1.42 -25.33 2.97
N GLN A 118 -2.72 -25.22 3.24
CA GLN A 118 -3.76 -25.07 2.20
C GLN A 118 -4.05 -23.60 1.86
N CYS A 119 -3.45 -22.64 2.59
CA CYS A 119 -3.71 -21.22 2.41
C CYS A 119 -2.65 -20.58 1.53
N TYR A 120 -3.03 -19.48 0.87
CA TYR A 120 -2.10 -18.64 0.12
C TYR A 120 -1.41 -17.65 1.06
N LEU A 121 -0.16 -17.33 0.78
CA LEU A 121 0.60 -16.34 1.55
C LEU A 121 0.97 -15.16 0.68
N ALA A 122 0.80 -13.95 1.22
CA ALA A 122 1.32 -12.73 0.63
C ALA A 122 2.24 -12.04 1.64
N VAL A 123 3.41 -11.60 1.20
CA VAL A 123 4.35 -10.79 1.98
C VAL A 123 4.13 -9.34 1.65
N SER A 124 3.86 -8.52 2.67
CA SER A 124 3.58 -7.10 2.55
C SER A 124 4.50 -6.27 3.44
N ALA A 125 4.90 -5.11 2.94
CA ALA A 125 5.61 -4.09 3.69
C ALA A 125 5.44 -2.73 2.99
N THR A 126 6.02 -1.69 3.53
CA THR A 126 6.21 -0.40 2.86
C THR A 126 7.54 0.22 3.27
N SER A 127 8.20 0.86 2.33
CA SER A 127 9.42 1.63 2.58
C SER A 127 9.29 3.10 2.17
N PHE A 128 8.06 3.55 1.86
CA PHE A 128 7.84 4.94 1.48
C PHE A 128 8.22 5.90 2.62
N PRO A 129 9.12 6.88 2.39
CA PRO A 129 9.71 7.70 3.44
C PRO A 129 8.69 8.55 4.22
N TYR A 130 8.92 8.73 5.51
CA TYR A 130 8.09 9.58 6.36
C TYR A 130 8.23 11.07 6.06
N GLY A 131 9.37 11.50 5.54
CA GLY A 131 9.63 12.89 5.19
C GLY A 131 10.78 13.02 4.20
N PHE A 132 10.82 14.16 3.55
CA PHE A 132 11.83 14.58 2.57
C PHE A 132 12.39 15.95 2.94
N SER A 133 12.39 16.29 4.24
CA SER A 133 12.82 17.62 4.72
C SER A 133 14.28 17.88 4.41
N GLY A 134 14.57 19.07 3.90
CA GLY A 134 15.90 19.53 3.56
C GLY A 134 16.46 19.03 2.23
N GLN A 135 15.60 18.45 1.37
CA GLN A 135 15.94 18.05 0.01
C GLN A 135 14.87 18.58 -0.95
N ASN A 136 15.29 19.16 -2.07
CA ASN A 136 14.40 19.62 -3.13
C ASN A 136 14.14 18.52 -4.17
N ASP A 137 15.12 17.66 -4.37
CA ASP A 137 15.04 16.48 -5.23
C ASP A 137 15.77 15.29 -4.60
N GLY A 138 15.52 14.09 -5.10
CA GLY A 138 16.24 12.90 -4.66
C GLY A 138 15.53 11.60 -4.99
N GLU A 139 16.05 10.54 -4.37
CA GLU A 139 15.57 9.18 -4.54
C GLU A 139 15.36 8.47 -3.21
N ALA A 140 14.46 7.49 -3.20
CA ALA A 140 14.24 6.59 -2.08
C ALA A 140 13.96 5.17 -2.59
N SER A 141 14.72 4.18 -2.13
CA SER A 141 14.59 2.80 -2.58
C SER A 141 13.27 2.15 -2.17
N ILE A 142 12.73 1.29 -3.04
CA ILE A 142 11.57 0.43 -2.78
C ILE A 142 12.07 -0.90 -2.20
N TYR A 143 12.13 -1.00 -0.87
CA TYR A 143 12.68 -2.16 -0.18
C TYR A 143 11.68 -3.32 -0.06
N GLU A 144 10.36 -3.09 -0.13
CA GLU A 144 9.33 -4.11 -0.01
C GLU A 144 9.41 -5.16 -1.13
N ARG A 145 9.75 -4.75 -2.36
CA ARG A 145 9.99 -5.69 -3.45
C ARG A 145 11.23 -6.56 -3.22
N GLN A 146 12.30 -5.95 -2.72
CA GLN A 146 13.53 -6.66 -2.37
C GLN A 146 13.31 -7.64 -1.20
N LEU A 147 12.56 -7.22 -0.18
CA LEU A 147 12.18 -8.08 0.95
C LEU A 147 11.42 -9.32 0.47
N TYR A 148 10.38 -9.11 -0.35
CA TYR A 148 9.61 -10.19 -0.94
C TYR A 148 10.51 -11.18 -1.69
N GLN A 149 11.35 -10.68 -2.61
CA GLN A 149 12.24 -11.54 -3.41
C GLN A 149 13.17 -12.35 -2.52
N LYS A 150 13.82 -11.73 -1.53
CA LYS A 150 14.73 -12.42 -0.61
C LYS A 150 14.02 -13.47 0.24
N ILE A 151 12.78 -13.23 0.68
CA ILE A 151 11.99 -14.23 1.41
C ILE A 151 11.63 -15.39 0.49
N SER A 152 11.16 -15.13 -0.73
CA SER A 152 10.84 -16.17 -1.71
C SER A 152 12.06 -17.03 -2.03
N ASP A 153 13.21 -16.42 -2.24
CA ASP A 153 14.48 -17.12 -2.50
C ASP A 153 14.90 -18.01 -1.32
N LEU A 154 14.80 -17.51 -0.08
CA LEU A 154 15.14 -18.25 1.13
C LEU A 154 14.23 -19.46 1.36
N LEU A 155 12.96 -19.35 1.04
CA LEU A 155 11.97 -20.41 1.21
C LEU A 155 11.91 -21.35 -0.01
N GLY A 156 12.56 -20.97 -1.13
CA GLY A 156 12.53 -21.73 -2.37
C GLY A 156 11.12 -21.91 -2.92
N SER A 157 10.26 -20.92 -2.75
CA SER A 157 8.84 -20.98 -3.09
C SER A 157 8.42 -19.85 -4.01
N ASP A 158 7.93 -20.19 -5.19
CA ASP A 158 7.28 -19.26 -6.13
C ASP A 158 5.79 -19.05 -5.80
N GLU A 159 5.28 -19.67 -4.75
CA GLU A 159 3.85 -19.62 -4.36
C GLU A 159 3.53 -18.43 -3.46
N ILE A 160 4.54 -17.72 -2.98
CA ILE A 160 4.36 -16.52 -2.16
C ILE A 160 3.99 -15.35 -3.08
N VAL A 161 2.94 -14.63 -2.73
CA VAL A 161 2.45 -13.47 -3.49
C VAL A 161 3.13 -12.20 -3.00
N TYR A 162 3.55 -11.36 -3.93
CA TYR A 162 3.96 -9.99 -3.60
C TYR A 162 2.77 -9.15 -3.18
N SER A 163 2.95 -8.35 -2.15
CA SER A 163 2.00 -7.34 -1.72
C SER A 163 2.73 -6.12 -1.18
N ASP A 164 2.12 -4.96 -1.27
CA ASP A 164 2.59 -3.73 -0.66
C ASP A 164 1.41 -2.85 -0.19
N ARG A 165 1.70 -1.63 0.21
CA ARG A 165 0.69 -0.65 0.66
C ARG A 165 0.42 0.45 -0.38
N GLY A 166 0.74 0.24 -1.66
CA GLY A 166 0.55 1.23 -2.71
C GLY A 166 1.28 2.55 -2.40
N SER A 167 2.52 2.49 -1.93
CA SER A 167 3.30 3.64 -1.46
C SER A 167 2.72 4.40 -0.24
N ALA A 168 1.76 3.82 0.49
CA ALA A 168 1.27 4.37 1.74
C ALA A 168 2.11 3.88 2.93
N ARG A 169 2.35 4.76 3.90
CA ARG A 169 3.06 4.43 5.14
C ARG A 169 2.23 3.52 6.04
N ALA A 170 2.89 2.69 6.84
CA ALA A 170 2.21 1.84 7.82
C ALA A 170 1.74 2.64 9.04
N GLY A 171 2.54 3.58 9.51
CA GLY A 171 2.23 4.43 10.65
C GLY A 171 1.45 5.68 10.28
N LYS A 172 0.73 6.23 11.24
CA LYS A 172 0.07 7.53 11.11
C LYS A 172 1.10 8.65 11.20
N LEU A 173 1.05 9.60 10.28
CA LEU A 173 1.77 10.86 10.46
C LEU A 173 1.14 11.64 11.61
N ALA A 174 1.97 12.17 12.49
CA ALA A 174 1.54 13.24 13.37
C ALA A 174 1.18 14.45 12.47
N GLY A 175 -0.05 14.94 12.58
CA GLY A 175 -0.50 16.08 11.79
C GLY A 175 0.39 17.30 12.05
N GLY A 176 1.07 17.79 11.03
CA GLY A 176 1.77 19.07 11.06
C GLY A 176 0.77 20.21 10.93
N SER A 177 1.07 21.37 11.55
CA SER A 177 0.36 22.61 11.30
C SER A 177 0.99 23.29 10.08
N GLY A 178 0.21 23.53 9.05
CA GLY A 178 0.64 24.26 7.84
C GLY A 178 0.35 23.50 6.55
N THR A 179 0.46 24.21 5.44
CA THR A 179 0.35 23.63 4.10
C THR A 179 1.69 22.97 3.75
N PRO A 180 1.72 21.68 3.42
CA PRO A 180 2.96 21.06 2.99
C PRO A 180 3.41 21.66 1.64
N PRO A 181 4.73 21.86 1.46
CA PRO A 181 5.29 22.29 0.19
C PRO A 181 4.88 21.35 -0.97
N PRO A 182 4.64 21.90 -2.17
CA PRO A 182 4.38 21.10 -3.36
C PRO A 182 5.47 20.08 -3.62
N ARG A 183 5.07 18.85 -3.96
CA ARG A 183 5.96 17.75 -4.30
C ARG A 183 5.26 16.77 -5.22
N ILE A 184 5.97 16.28 -6.23
CA ILE A 184 5.55 15.16 -7.07
C ILE A 184 6.53 14.01 -6.82
N ASP A 185 5.99 12.82 -6.64
CA ASP A 185 6.76 11.58 -6.50
C ASP A 185 6.54 10.72 -7.76
N TYR A 186 7.60 10.37 -8.47
CA TYR A 186 7.59 9.48 -9.62
C TYR A 186 8.09 8.10 -9.20
N ALA A 187 7.24 7.09 -9.32
CA ALA A 187 7.60 5.72 -8.98
C ALA A 187 8.29 5.04 -10.16
N CYS A 188 9.54 4.61 -9.97
CA CYS A 188 10.26 3.69 -10.83
C CYS A 188 10.10 2.23 -10.35
N LYS A 189 10.72 1.25 -11.02
CA LYS A 189 10.65 -0.18 -10.62
C LYS A 189 11.23 -0.43 -9.22
N THR A 190 12.33 0.22 -8.87
CA THR A 190 13.12 -0.06 -7.64
C THR A 190 13.24 1.12 -6.68
N GLU A 191 12.75 2.28 -7.07
CA GLU A 191 12.91 3.51 -6.30
C GLU A 191 11.80 4.50 -6.59
N TRP A 192 11.56 5.41 -5.65
CA TRP A 192 10.81 6.63 -5.89
C TRP A 192 11.79 7.76 -6.18
N ARG A 193 11.51 8.55 -7.20
CA ARG A 193 12.12 9.84 -7.48
C ARG A 193 11.17 10.93 -7.01
N PHE A 194 11.68 12.03 -6.49
CA PHE A 194 10.83 13.13 -6.08
C PHE A 194 11.47 14.47 -6.40
N ILE A 195 10.62 15.44 -6.72
CA ILE A 195 10.99 16.85 -6.84
C ILE A 195 10.01 17.64 -5.98
N ARG A 196 10.55 18.63 -5.26
CA ARG A 196 9.82 19.44 -4.30
C ARG A 196 10.27 20.90 -4.39
N GLU A 197 9.29 21.81 -4.32
CA GLU A 197 9.54 23.25 -4.23
C GLU A 197 9.00 23.82 -2.93
N GLU A 198 9.67 24.81 -2.38
CA GLU A 198 9.24 25.53 -1.20
C GLU A 198 8.41 26.76 -1.60
N PHE A 199 7.48 27.18 -0.74
CA PHE A 199 6.80 28.46 -0.90
C PHE A 199 7.74 29.62 -0.61
N ASP A 200 7.60 30.74 -1.33
CA ASP A 200 8.35 31.96 -1.08
C ASP A 200 8.06 32.52 0.32
N ASP A 201 6.79 32.54 0.71
CA ASP A 201 6.34 32.84 2.07
C ASP A 201 5.28 31.82 2.53
N SER A 202 5.69 30.93 3.41
CA SER A 202 4.78 29.89 3.95
C SER A 202 3.66 30.44 4.86
N SER A 203 3.70 31.72 5.23
CA SER A 203 2.66 32.39 6.02
C SER A 203 1.58 33.05 5.18
N ASP A 204 1.85 33.31 3.90
CA ASP A 204 0.92 33.95 2.96
C ASP A 204 1.02 33.32 1.56
N ILE A 205 0.43 32.13 1.41
CA ILE A 205 0.46 31.37 0.16
C ILE A 205 -0.63 31.91 -0.77
N GLY A 206 -0.23 32.51 -1.90
CA GLY A 206 -1.12 32.98 -2.95
C GLY A 206 -1.93 31.87 -3.62
N GLU A 207 -3.16 32.14 -4.05
CA GLU A 207 -4.03 31.13 -4.68
C GLU A 207 -3.40 30.48 -5.95
N GLY A 208 -2.63 31.25 -6.73
CA GLY A 208 -1.94 30.76 -7.94
C GLY A 208 -0.59 30.12 -7.69
N GLU A 209 0.08 30.46 -6.60
CA GLU A 209 1.46 30.03 -6.31
C GLU A 209 1.60 28.50 -6.26
N LYS A 210 0.65 27.85 -5.62
CA LYS A 210 0.67 26.38 -5.49
C LYS A 210 0.59 25.67 -6.84
N ALA A 211 -0.30 26.11 -7.73
CA ALA A 211 -0.44 25.54 -9.07
C ALA A 211 0.80 25.83 -9.93
N GLU A 212 1.38 27.01 -9.80
CA GLU A 212 2.61 27.39 -10.49
C GLU A 212 3.80 26.51 -10.06
N LEU A 213 3.98 26.27 -8.74
CA LEU A 213 5.02 25.40 -8.23
C LEU A 213 4.83 23.96 -8.68
N TYR A 214 3.60 23.42 -8.70
CA TYR A 214 3.35 22.08 -9.28
C TYR A 214 3.69 22.03 -10.77
N SER A 215 3.42 23.11 -11.54
CA SER A 215 3.76 23.19 -12.94
C SER A 215 5.30 23.17 -13.16
N GLN A 216 6.04 23.92 -12.34
CA GLN A 216 7.51 23.94 -12.39
C GLN A 216 8.09 22.55 -12.05
N ILE A 217 7.62 21.93 -10.97
CA ILE A 217 8.03 20.57 -10.58
C ILE A 217 7.76 19.57 -11.70
N ALA A 218 6.58 19.63 -12.32
CA ALA A 218 6.19 18.73 -13.39
C ALA A 218 7.07 18.90 -14.64
N GLN A 219 7.41 20.14 -15.03
CA GLN A 219 8.33 20.42 -16.12
C GLN A 219 9.74 19.86 -15.83
N GLU A 220 10.28 20.14 -14.64
CA GLU A 220 11.58 19.63 -14.23
C GLU A 220 11.61 18.09 -14.21
N MET A 221 10.51 17.45 -13.75
CA MET A 221 10.41 15.99 -13.72
C MET A 221 10.41 15.37 -15.11
N MET A 222 9.77 15.99 -16.09
CA MET A 222 9.76 15.52 -17.48
C MET A 222 11.13 15.67 -18.17
N ASP A 223 12.00 16.54 -17.66
CA ASP A 223 13.38 16.71 -18.17
C ASP A 223 14.38 15.71 -17.55
N GLN A 224 13.96 14.86 -16.60
CA GLN A 224 14.83 13.90 -15.94
C GLN A 224 15.05 12.62 -16.76
N ASP A 225 16.18 11.96 -16.51
CA ASP A 225 16.58 10.71 -17.18
C ASP A 225 15.70 9.50 -16.86
N TYR A 226 14.93 9.55 -15.76
CA TYR A 226 13.98 8.52 -15.37
C TYR A 226 12.58 8.72 -15.95
N TRP A 227 12.32 9.86 -16.60
CA TRP A 227 11.04 10.09 -17.28
C TRP A 227 10.94 9.21 -18.53
N ILE A 228 9.84 8.50 -18.66
CA ILE A 228 9.57 7.63 -19.81
C ILE A 228 8.48 8.29 -20.65
N GLU A 229 8.89 8.86 -21.79
CA GLU A 229 8.01 9.64 -22.67
C GLU A 229 6.88 8.79 -23.27
N GLU A 230 7.16 7.51 -23.56
CA GLU A 230 6.19 6.58 -24.14
C GLU A 230 5.21 5.99 -23.12
N LEU A 231 5.42 6.22 -21.81
CA LEU A 231 4.57 5.67 -20.77
C LEU A 231 3.27 6.47 -20.63
N SER A 232 2.21 6.00 -21.26
CA SER A 232 0.90 6.63 -21.23
C SER A 232 0.02 6.05 -20.12
N LEU A 233 0.18 6.58 -18.92
CA LEU A 233 -0.66 6.26 -17.76
C LEU A 233 -1.44 7.49 -17.32
N TRP A 234 -2.53 7.28 -16.60
CA TRP A 234 -3.23 8.41 -15.97
C TRP A 234 -2.27 9.30 -15.15
N GLY A 235 -1.36 8.68 -14.39
CA GLY A 235 -0.38 9.41 -13.58
C GLY A 235 0.60 10.24 -14.41
N THR A 236 1.12 9.73 -15.53
CA THR A 236 2.00 10.50 -16.42
C THR A 236 1.24 11.62 -17.13
N GLN A 237 0.01 11.36 -17.58
CA GLN A 237 -0.86 12.39 -18.18
C GLN A 237 -1.14 13.54 -17.20
N MET A 238 -1.39 13.24 -15.91
CA MET A 238 -1.58 14.27 -14.89
C MET A 238 -0.34 15.15 -14.68
N ILE A 239 0.87 14.56 -14.76
CA ILE A 239 2.13 15.30 -14.72
C ILE A 239 2.26 16.19 -15.97
N GLU A 240 2.00 15.67 -17.16
CA GLU A 240 2.03 16.44 -18.41
C GLU A 240 1.05 17.62 -18.43
N LEU A 241 -0.17 17.40 -17.92
CA LEU A 241 -1.17 18.48 -17.79
C LEU A 241 -0.67 19.56 -16.81
N ALA A 242 -0.12 19.16 -15.66
CA ALA A 242 0.46 20.10 -14.71
C ALA A 242 1.62 20.90 -15.32
N ALA A 243 2.50 20.25 -16.07
CA ALA A 243 3.62 20.92 -16.76
C ALA A 243 3.17 22.00 -17.74
N ARG A 244 1.99 21.84 -18.34
CA ARG A 244 1.37 22.82 -19.26
C ARG A 244 0.59 23.90 -18.52
N GLY A 245 0.49 23.82 -17.18
CA GLY A 245 -0.32 24.72 -16.37
C GLY A 245 -1.83 24.49 -16.52
N ASP A 246 -2.26 23.30 -16.92
CA ASP A 246 -3.66 22.93 -17.07
C ASP A 246 -4.31 22.69 -15.70
N GLU A 247 -5.53 23.21 -15.49
CA GLU A 247 -6.28 23.07 -14.25
C GLU A 247 -6.67 21.62 -13.90
N PHE A 248 -6.68 20.73 -14.89
CA PHE A 248 -6.94 19.32 -14.71
C PHE A 248 -5.69 18.49 -14.35
N GLY A 249 -4.52 19.12 -14.32
CA GLY A 249 -3.28 18.52 -13.85
C GLY A 249 -3.17 18.43 -12.32
N ILE A 250 -1.96 18.20 -11.83
CA ILE A 250 -1.67 18.17 -10.39
C ILE A 250 -1.70 19.59 -9.84
N THR A 251 -2.62 19.88 -8.93
CA THR A 251 -2.76 21.21 -8.30
C THR A 251 -2.67 21.16 -6.77
N ASN A 252 -2.64 19.96 -6.19
CA ASN A 252 -2.62 19.76 -4.73
C ASN A 252 -1.96 18.43 -4.34
N ALA A 253 -1.70 18.25 -3.04
CA ALA A 253 -1.03 17.06 -2.50
C ALA A 253 -1.87 15.77 -2.64
N GLN A 254 -3.19 15.86 -2.81
CA GLN A 254 -4.06 14.70 -3.00
C GLN A 254 -3.88 14.14 -4.41
N ASP A 255 -3.87 15.02 -5.44
CA ASP A 255 -3.60 14.65 -6.83
C ASP A 255 -2.20 14.04 -6.96
N ALA A 256 -1.17 14.70 -6.39
CA ALA A 256 0.20 14.17 -6.38
C ALA A 256 0.30 12.79 -5.71
N THR A 257 -0.48 12.56 -4.65
CA THR A 257 -0.55 11.24 -4.00
C THR A 257 -1.21 10.19 -4.90
N ALA A 258 -2.29 10.55 -5.58
CA ALA A 258 -2.98 9.63 -6.50
C ALA A 258 -2.09 9.26 -7.69
N VAL A 259 -1.37 10.23 -8.26
CA VAL A 259 -0.37 10.03 -9.31
C VAL A 259 0.70 9.03 -8.87
N ARG A 260 1.31 9.27 -7.70
CA ARG A 260 2.31 8.34 -7.14
C ARG A 260 1.78 6.92 -7.01
N ILE A 261 0.58 6.75 -6.48
CA ILE A 261 -0.04 5.43 -6.32
C ILE A 261 -0.27 4.76 -7.68
N ASN A 262 -0.79 5.50 -8.67
CA ASN A 262 -1.02 4.97 -10.01
C ASN A 262 0.30 4.47 -10.65
N LEU A 263 1.34 5.29 -10.64
CA LEU A 263 2.66 4.93 -11.16
C LEU A 263 3.25 3.73 -10.40
N HIS A 264 3.17 3.73 -9.07
CA HIS A 264 3.70 2.63 -8.25
C HIS A 264 3.00 1.31 -8.55
N LEU A 265 1.68 1.30 -8.61
CA LEU A 265 0.92 0.09 -8.93
C LEU A 265 1.30 -0.48 -10.30
N TYR A 266 1.43 0.36 -11.31
CA TYR A 266 1.88 -0.06 -12.63
C TYR A 266 3.28 -0.68 -12.58
N GLN A 267 4.24 0.02 -12.00
CA GLN A 267 5.63 -0.44 -11.91
C GLN A 267 5.77 -1.75 -11.14
N GLN A 268 4.99 -1.94 -10.09
CA GLN A 268 5.05 -3.17 -9.30
C GLN A 268 4.28 -4.33 -9.94
N LEU A 269 3.19 -4.07 -10.67
CA LEU A 269 2.46 -5.07 -11.44
C LEU A 269 3.33 -5.63 -12.58
N HIS A 270 4.04 -4.74 -13.30
CA HIS A 270 4.89 -5.07 -14.45
C HIS A 270 6.36 -5.23 -14.09
N PHE A 271 6.68 -5.47 -12.81
CA PHE A 271 8.07 -5.52 -12.32
C PHE A 271 8.93 -6.56 -13.04
N SER A 272 8.38 -7.73 -13.33
CA SER A 272 9.08 -8.86 -13.96
C SER A 272 8.98 -8.87 -15.49
N ASP A 273 8.28 -7.90 -16.10
CA ASP A 273 8.12 -7.86 -17.53
C ASP A 273 9.46 -7.48 -18.19
N VAL A 274 9.89 -8.33 -19.12
CA VAL A 274 11.20 -8.20 -19.80
C VAL A 274 11.14 -7.17 -20.94
N ASN A 275 9.96 -6.97 -21.52
CA ASN A 275 9.71 -5.93 -22.49
C ASN A 275 9.04 -4.78 -21.74
N ASP A 276 9.63 -3.59 -21.84
CA ASP A 276 8.96 -2.38 -21.41
C ASP A 276 7.76 -2.16 -22.34
N ILE A 277 6.63 -2.77 -21.98
CA ILE A 277 5.35 -2.56 -22.66
C ILE A 277 4.85 -1.19 -22.19
N PHE A 278 5.26 -0.15 -22.91
CA PHE A 278 4.80 1.22 -22.67
C PHE A 278 3.48 1.52 -23.37
N ASP A 279 3.01 0.60 -24.24
CA ASP A 279 1.75 0.72 -24.95
C ASP A 279 0.61 0.26 -24.02
N THR A 280 0.03 1.23 -23.35
CA THR A 280 -1.15 1.04 -22.48
C THR A 280 -2.42 1.57 -23.16
N ASP A 281 -2.42 1.70 -24.49
CA ASP A 281 -3.55 2.17 -25.33
C ASP A 281 -4.72 1.17 -25.38
N GLU A 282 -4.96 0.40 -24.33
CA GLU A 282 -6.27 -0.20 -24.14
C GLU A 282 -7.24 0.90 -23.70
N ASP A 283 -8.18 1.21 -24.58
CA ASP A 283 -9.29 2.13 -24.32
C ASP A 283 -9.93 1.78 -22.96
N TRP A 284 -9.96 2.72 -22.05
CA TRP A 284 -10.77 2.61 -20.83
C TRP A 284 -12.22 2.45 -21.26
N VAL A 285 -12.75 1.26 -21.13
CA VAL A 285 -14.18 0.98 -21.35
C VAL A 285 -14.91 1.40 -20.08
N ASP A 286 -15.76 2.46 -20.19
CA ASP A 286 -16.65 2.94 -19.12
C ASP A 286 -17.61 1.83 -18.59
#